data_65fa092eb8234f768817a81c0cf7d652
#
_entry.id   65fa092eb8234f768817a81c0cf7d652
#
_cell.length_a   1.000
_cell.length_b   1.000
_cell.length_c   1.000
_cell.angle_alpha   90.00
_cell.angle_beta   90.00
_cell.angle_gamma   90.00
#
_symmetry.space_group_name_H-M   'P 1'
#
loop_
_entity.id
_entity.type
_entity.pdbx_description
1 polymer ?
#
loop_
_entity_poly.entity_id
_entity_poly.type
_entity_poly.pdbx_seq_one_letter_code
_entity_poly.pdbx_strand_id
1 'polypeptide(L)'
;MTREENVRQAVLRRYAERCGEIFGDIERGIARTDDAFWLTGASGYIFSTGGVRWAVDPAFTTPRDHSSLRALGEERARALLSTMRFMLLTHSHVDHFDPEVMRLCPDVEWIAPRHLEAAMPEGCRKTVIDDGGALERDGIVIRAFAGFHYDAGTALGVPETGYLVETGAHRILMPADVRDYGGRLPDMGRVTHLFMHVWLGRANALNYPCGDYPDQVAEFALSAHPEKIYLTHLMEAARDARDLWTYAHGGLAMDALLARDPACDVSMPLPGKTQRL
;
A
#
# COMPACT_ATOMS: atom_id res chain seq x y z
N MET A 1 -17.49 12.11 -26.28
CA MET A 1 -16.54 12.09 -25.14
C MET A 1 -16.59 13.46 -24.47
N THR A 2 -16.88 13.50 -23.21
CA THR A 2 -16.87 14.76 -22.43
C THR A 2 -15.44 15.23 -22.18
N ARG A 3 -15.26 16.50 -21.75
CA ARG A 3 -13.93 17.00 -21.36
C ARG A 3 -13.31 16.17 -20.24
N GLU A 4 -14.14 15.70 -19.30
CA GLU A 4 -13.72 14.83 -18.20
C GLU A 4 -13.24 13.46 -18.68
N GLU A 5 -13.97 12.83 -19.60
CA GLU A 5 -13.55 11.56 -20.22
C GLU A 5 -12.20 11.69 -20.93
N ASN A 6 -11.97 12.82 -21.62
CA ASN A 6 -10.70 13.07 -22.29
C ASN A 6 -9.52 13.24 -21.31
N VAL A 7 -9.73 13.97 -20.19
CA VAL A 7 -8.73 14.14 -19.14
C VAL A 7 -8.43 12.79 -18.48
N ARG A 8 -9.47 12.02 -18.15
CA ARG A 8 -9.34 10.68 -17.57
C ARG A 8 -8.56 9.73 -18.46
N GLN A 9 -8.89 9.70 -19.76
CA GLN A 9 -8.17 8.90 -20.75
C GLN A 9 -6.69 9.33 -20.91
N ALA A 10 -6.41 10.62 -20.79
CA ALA A 10 -5.04 11.12 -20.83
C ALA A 10 -4.22 10.70 -19.59
N VAL A 11 -4.83 10.73 -18.40
CA VAL A 11 -4.20 10.27 -17.16
C VAL A 11 -3.94 8.76 -17.23
N LEU A 12 -4.92 7.97 -17.65
CA LEU A 12 -4.78 6.53 -17.82
C LEU A 12 -3.67 6.16 -18.81
N ARG A 13 -3.58 6.87 -19.95
CA ARG A 13 -2.49 6.66 -20.91
C ARG A 13 -1.12 6.97 -20.32
N ARG A 14 -0.96 8.10 -19.65
CA ARG A 14 0.31 8.46 -18.99
C ARG A 14 0.73 7.46 -17.94
N TYR A 15 -0.23 6.91 -17.20
CA TYR A 15 0.08 5.89 -16.22
C TYR A 15 0.48 4.57 -16.91
N ALA A 16 -0.24 4.14 -17.92
CA ALA A 16 0.11 2.96 -18.70
C ALA A 16 1.53 3.07 -19.30
N GLU A 17 1.89 4.26 -19.83
CA GLU A 17 3.23 4.57 -20.31
C GLU A 17 4.27 4.45 -19.18
N ARG A 18 4.00 5.00 -18.00
CA ARG A 18 4.91 4.96 -16.85
C ARG A 18 4.92 3.60 -16.14
N CYS A 19 3.85 2.82 -16.23
CA CYS A 19 3.77 1.51 -15.60
C CYS A 19 4.93 0.61 -16.05
N GLY A 20 5.23 0.59 -17.35
CA GLY A 20 6.37 -0.15 -17.89
C GLY A 20 7.72 0.29 -17.32
N GLU A 21 7.92 1.60 -17.09
CA GLU A 21 9.12 2.16 -16.47
C GLU A 21 9.21 1.79 -14.98
N ILE A 22 8.11 1.94 -14.23
CA ILE A 22 8.02 1.58 -12.81
C ILE A 22 8.40 0.11 -12.62
N PHE A 23 7.78 -0.78 -13.39
CA PHE A 23 8.09 -2.21 -13.32
C PHE A 23 9.50 -2.55 -13.77
N GLY A 24 10.02 -1.87 -14.80
CA GLY A 24 11.42 -2.01 -15.20
C GLY A 24 12.40 -1.59 -14.10
N ASP A 25 12.09 -0.55 -13.35
CA ASP A 25 12.88 -0.12 -12.19
C ASP A 25 12.83 -1.17 -11.07
N ILE A 26 11.63 -1.71 -10.76
CA ILE A 26 11.43 -2.77 -9.76
C ILE A 26 12.23 -4.03 -10.14
N GLU A 27 12.07 -4.53 -11.37
CA GLU A 27 12.76 -5.72 -11.87
C GLU A 27 14.28 -5.59 -11.75
N ARG A 28 14.81 -4.41 -12.13
CA ARG A 28 16.25 -4.13 -11.99
C ARG A 28 16.69 -4.00 -10.55
N GLY A 29 15.87 -3.39 -9.71
CA GLY A 29 16.13 -3.20 -8.29
C GLY A 29 16.16 -4.52 -7.53
N ILE A 30 15.11 -5.33 -7.67
CA ILE A 30 14.95 -6.60 -6.95
C ILE A 30 16.02 -7.65 -7.33
N ALA A 31 16.61 -7.54 -8.51
CA ALA A 31 17.70 -8.41 -8.95
C ALA A 31 19.05 -8.07 -8.28
N ARG A 32 19.19 -6.90 -7.66
CA ARG A 32 20.48 -6.36 -7.21
C ARG A 32 20.49 -5.91 -5.75
N THR A 33 19.33 -5.77 -5.13
CA THR A 33 19.22 -5.13 -3.80
C THR A 33 18.35 -5.99 -2.90
N ASP A 34 18.89 -6.34 -1.74
CA ASP A 34 18.15 -6.90 -0.62
C ASP A 34 17.99 -5.84 0.48
N ASP A 35 17.16 -6.12 1.49
CA ASP A 35 16.72 -5.17 2.52
C ASP A 35 16.23 -3.85 1.90
N ALA A 36 15.25 -4.00 0.98
CA ALA A 36 14.71 -2.91 0.19
C ALA A 36 13.23 -3.13 -0.14
N PHE A 37 12.57 -2.04 -0.51
CA PHE A 37 11.21 -2.09 -1.02
C PHE A 37 11.00 -1.17 -2.23
N TRP A 38 9.89 -1.40 -2.93
CA TRP A 38 9.43 -0.65 -4.09
C TRP A 38 7.93 -0.43 -4.01
N LEU A 39 7.46 0.77 -4.34
CA LEU A 39 6.05 1.03 -4.56
C LEU A 39 5.65 0.59 -5.96
N THR A 40 4.49 -0.04 -6.11
CA THR A 40 3.99 -0.52 -7.40
C THR A 40 3.37 0.57 -8.26
N GLY A 41 2.97 1.69 -7.68
CA GLY A 41 2.33 2.81 -8.39
C GLY A 41 0.83 2.96 -8.11
N ALA A 42 0.26 2.03 -7.33
CA ALA A 42 -1.01 2.20 -6.64
C ALA A 42 -0.74 2.20 -5.13
N SER A 43 -1.46 1.41 -4.36
CA SER A 43 -1.26 1.23 -2.92
C SER A 43 -0.21 0.18 -2.56
N GLY A 44 0.21 -0.65 -3.51
CA GLY A 44 0.98 -1.86 -3.25
C GLY A 44 2.48 -1.66 -3.06
N TYR A 45 3.06 -2.65 -2.39
CA TYR A 45 4.49 -2.72 -2.09
C TYR A 45 5.07 -4.06 -2.52
N ILE A 46 6.31 -4.03 -2.98
CA ILE A 46 7.15 -5.22 -3.15
C ILE A 46 8.36 -5.06 -2.25
N PHE A 47 8.69 -6.09 -1.51
CA PHE A 47 9.82 -6.14 -0.59
C PHE A 47 10.80 -7.25 -0.97
N SER A 48 12.07 -7.03 -0.66
CA SER A 48 13.11 -8.05 -0.59
C SER A 48 13.82 -7.89 0.76
N THR A 49 13.74 -8.90 1.62
CA THR A 49 14.30 -8.85 2.98
C THR A 49 14.91 -10.20 3.35
N GLY A 50 16.19 -10.22 3.70
CA GLY A 50 16.90 -11.46 4.05
C GLY A 50 16.87 -12.51 2.93
N GLY A 51 16.86 -12.10 1.66
CA GLY A 51 16.76 -12.96 0.50
C GLY A 51 15.33 -13.45 0.17
N VAL A 52 14.33 -13.09 0.97
CA VAL A 52 12.93 -13.46 0.75
C VAL A 52 12.19 -12.28 0.09
N ARG A 53 11.49 -12.56 -1.01
CA ARG A 53 10.65 -11.58 -1.72
C ARG A 53 9.19 -11.77 -1.34
N TRP A 54 8.52 -10.68 -1.03
CA TRP A 54 7.12 -10.68 -0.67
C TRP A 54 6.46 -9.36 -1.07
N ALA A 55 5.14 -9.33 -1.08
CA ALA A 55 4.40 -8.14 -1.48
C ALA A 55 3.20 -7.89 -0.56
N VAL A 56 2.72 -6.65 -0.58
CA VAL A 56 1.45 -6.24 0.07
C VAL A 56 0.61 -5.55 -0.98
N ASP A 57 -0.65 -5.93 -1.07
CA ASP A 57 -1.64 -5.35 -1.97
C ASP A 57 -1.08 -5.11 -3.38
N PRO A 58 -0.55 -6.14 -4.06
CA PRO A 58 0.15 -5.97 -5.33
C PRO A 58 -0.79 -5.65 -6.49
N ALA A 59 -1.78 -4.80 -6.25
CA ALA A 59 -2.58 -4.20 -7.28
C ALA A 59 -1.71 -3.28 -8.14
N PHE A 60 -1.81 -3.42 -9.45
CA PHE A 60 -1.02 -2.61 -10.38
C PHE A 60 -1.72 -1.30 -10.72
N THR A 61 -3.01 -1.26 -10.46
CA THR A 61 -3.86 -0.13 -10.80
C THR A 61 -5.09 -0.09 -9.94
N THR A 62 -5.68 1.09 -9.89
CA THR A 62 -7.08 1.29 -9.59
C THR A 62 -7.88 1.28 -10.87
N PRO A 63 -8.08 0.29 -11.61
CA PRO A 63 -9.07 0.49 -12.61
C PRO A 63 -10.12 -0.58 -12.60
N ARG A 64 -11.29 -0.09 -12.72
CA ARG A 64 -12.43 -0.86 -13.16
C ARG A 64 -12.22 -1.52 -14.54
N ASP A 65 -11.11 -1.26 -15.22
CA ASP A 65 -10.85 -1.72 -16.58
C ASP A 65 -9.52 -2.47 -16.79
N HIS A 66 -8.74 -2.71 -15.71
CA HIS A 66 -7.42 -3.39 -15.72
C HIS A 66 -6.45 -2.87 -16.80
N SER A 67 -6.61 -1.59 -17.19
CA SER A 67 -5.84 -1.03 -18.31
C SER A 67 -4.33 -1.06 -18.11
N SER A 68 -3.86 -0.99 -16.89
CA SER A 68 -2.43 -0.99 -16.60
C SER A 68 -1.85 -2.39 -16.56
N LEU A 69 -2.61 -3.36 -16.05
CA LEU A 69 -2.21 -4.77 -16.17
C LEU A 69 -2.09 -5.16 -17.66
N ARG A 70 -3.04 -4.71 -18.49
CA ARG A 70 -2.96 -4.90 -19.93
C ARG A 70 -1.80 -4.14 -20.59
N ALA A 71 -1.51 -2.94 -20.14
CA ALA A 71 -0.39 -2.14 -20.65
C ALA A 71 0.98 -2.71 -20.23
N LEU A 72 1.09 -3.26 -19.02
CA LEU A 72 2.28 -3.96 -18.58
C LEU A 72 2.47 -5.29 -19.32
N GLY A 73 1.38 -5.98 -19.63
CA GLY A 73 1.34 -7.34 -20.12
C GLY A 73 1.28 -8.36 -18.99
N GLU A 74 0.30 -9.27 -19.09
CA GLU A 74 0.07 -10.32 -18.08
C GLU A 74 1.28 -11.23 -17.87
N GLU A 75 2.00 -11.57 -18.94
CA GLU A 75 3.20 -12.41 -18.87
C GLU A 75 4.29 -11.77 -18.03
N ARG A 76 4.52 -10.47 -18.20
CA ARG A 76 5.51 -9.72 -17.43
C ARG A 76 5.11 -9.57 -15.99
N ALA A 77 3.84 -9.25 -15.72
CA ALA A 77 3.30 -9.19 -14.37
C ALA A 77 3.44 -10.54 -13.64
N ARG A 78 3.06 -11.64 -14.32
CA ARG A 78 3.22 -12.99 -13.81
C ARG A 78 4.68 -13.32 -13.52
N ALA A 79 5.61 -13.02 -14.43
CA ALA A 79 7.02 -13.30 -14.27
C ALA A 79 7.60 -12.61 -13.01
N LEU A 80 7.24 -11.35 -12.74
CA LEU A 80 7.67 -10.65 -11.54
C LEU A 80 7.01 -11.24 -10.28
N LEU A 81 5.68 -11.34 -10.26
CA LEU A 81 4.94 -11.72 -9.05
C LEU A 81 5.18 -13.19 -8.66
N SER A 82 5.41 -14.07 -9.63
CA SER A 82 5.75 -15.47 -9.34
C SER A 82 7.11 -15.64 -8.62
N THR A 83 7.90 -14.58 -8.53
CA THR A 83 9.13 -14.59 -7.70
C THR A 83 8.86 -14.31 -6.22
N MET A 84 7.64 -13.91 -5.85
CA MET A 84 7.26 -13.66 -4.47
C MET A 84 7.03 -14.98 -3.73
N ARG A 85 7.46 -15.03 -2.50
CA ARG A 85 7.23 -16.18 -1.61
C ARG A 85 5.81 -16.21 -1.10
N PHE A 86 5.31 -15.03 -0.74
CA PHE A 86 3.92 -14.80 -0.33
C PHE A 86 3.50 -13.37 -0.68
N MET A 87 2.19 -13.12 -0.68
CA MET A 87 1.59 -11.80 -0.84
C MET A 87 0.53 -11.58 0.23
N LEU A 88 0.56 -10.43 0.88
CA LEU A 88 -0.41 -10.00 1.89
C LEU A 88 -1.50 -9.17 1.22
N LEU A 89 -2.74 -9.34 1.67
CA LEU A 89 -3.88 -8.51 1.27
C LEU A 89 -4.46 -7.82 2.51
N THR A 90 -4.81 -6.56 2.40
CA THR A 90 -5.34 -5.78 3.53
C THR A 90 -6.86 -5.67 3.54
N HIS A 91 -7.47 -5.28 2.42
CA HIS A 91 -8.91 -5.06 2.30
C HIS A 91 -9.42 -5.14 0.85
N SER A 92 -10.73 -4.95 0.65
CA SER A 92 -11.42 -5.23 -0.61
C SER A 92 -11.48 -4.09 -1.62
N HIS A 93 -10.87 -2.94 -1.36
CA HIS A 93 -10.85 -1.87 -2.36
C HIS A 93 -10.04 -2.26 -3.59
N VAL A 94 -10.47 -1.76 -4.74
CA VAL A 94 -9.95 -2.18 -6.06
C VAL A 94 -8.49 -1.80 -6.30
N ASP A 95 -7.97 -0.84 -5.57
CA ASP A 95 -6.57 -0.40 -5.57
C ASP A 95 -5.67 -1.25 -4.66
N HIS A 96 -6.26 -2.10 -3.82
CA HIS A 96 -5.58 -3.04 -2.92
C HIS A 96 -5.80 -4.49 -3.33
N PHE A 97 -7.01 -4.84 -3.71
CA PHE A 97 -7.42 -6.21 -4.04
C PHE A 97 -7.85 -6.33 -5.50
N ASP A 98 -7.07 -7.05 -6.30
CA ASP A 98 -7.38 -7.37 -7.69
C ASP A 98 -7.41 -8.89 -7.92
N PRO A 99 -8.60 -9.50 -8.05
CA PRO A 99 -8.73 -10.93 -8.32
C PRO A 99 -8.05 -11.38 -9.61
N GLU A 100 -7.91 -10.52 -10.62
CA GLU A 100 -7.22 -10.86 -11.87
C GLU A 100 -5.72 -11.05 -11.62
N VAL A 101 -5.11 -10.19 -10.80
CA VAL A 101 -3.71 -10.35 -10.39
C VAL A 101 -3.50 -11.67 -9.64
N MET A 102 -4.44 -12.05 -8.77
CA MET A 102 -4.39 -13.35 -8.09
C MET A 102 -4.42 -14.53 -9.07
N ARG A 103 -5.28 -14.49 -10.09
CA ARG A 103 -5.37 -15.53 -11.12
C ARG A 103 -4.11 -15.65 -11.97
N LEU A 104 -3.31 -14.58 -12.08
CA LEU A 104 -2.02 -14.65 -12.76
C LEU A 104 -0.99 -15.49 -12.01
N CYS A 105 -1.07 -15.55 -10.68
CA CYS A 105 -0.10 -16.20 -9.80
C CYS A 105 -0.80 -17.14 -8.81
N PRO A 106 -1.51 -18.18 -9.26
CA PRO A 106 -2.31 -19.05 -8.40
C PRO A 106 -1.45 -19.87 -7.42
N ASP A 107 -0.19 -20.14 -7.78
CA ASP A 107 0.74 -20.96 -6.98
C ASP A 107 1.48 -20.17 -5.90
N VAL A 108 1.50 -18.84 -5.98
CA VAL A 108 2.03 -17.99 -4.91
C VAL A 108 1.07 -18.02 -3.73
N GLU A 109 1.59 -18.03 -2.51
CA GLU A 109 0.75 -18.00 -1.32
C GLU A 109 0.17 -16.60 -1.10
N TRP A 110 -1.16 -16.50 -1.13
CA TRP A 110 -1.92 -15.30 -0.82
C TRP A 110 -2.39 -15.38 0.63
N ILE A 111 -1.86 -14.52 1.49
CA ILE A 111 -2.25 -14.41 2.89
C ILE A 111 -3.24 -13.26 2.99
N ALA A 112 -4.44 -13.56 3.39
CA ALA A 112 -5.55 -12.60 3.40
C ALA A 112 -6.33 -12.65 4.72
N PRO A 113 -6.91 -11.52 5.15
CA PRO A 113 -7.81 -11.52 6.29
C PRO A 113 -9.10 -12.27 5.96
N ARG A 114 -9.77 -12.77 7.00
CA ARG A 114 -10.99 -13.57 6.87
C ARG A 114 -12.09 -12.87 6.09
N HIS A 115 -12.21 -11.56 6.21
CA HIS A 115 -13.24 -10.79 5.50
C HIS A 115 -13.05 -10.75 3.97
N LEU A 116 -11.86 -11.11 3.45
CA LEU A 116 -11.59 -11.25 2.01
C LEU A 116 -11.76 -12.68 1.49
N GLU A 117 -11.84 -13.69 2.36
CA GLU A 117 -11.80 -15.10 1.95
C GLU A 117 -12.83 -15.45 0.87
N ALA A 118 -14.06 -14.96 1.01
CA ALA A 118 -15.14 -15.22 0.07
C ALA A 118 -14.97 -14.53 -1.30
N ALA A 119 -14.18 -13.45 -1.36
CA ALA A 119 -13.92 -12.70 -2.58
C ALA A 119 -12.69 -13.23 -3.35
N MET A 120 -11.85 -14.04 -2.71
CA MET A 120 -10.65 -14.59 -3.34
C MET A 120 -11.01 -15.64 -4.38
N PRO A 121 -10.37 -15.63 -5.56
CA PRO A 121 -10.62 -16.61 -6.62
C PRO A 121 -10.40 -18.05 -6.16
N GLU A 122 -11.21 -18.96 -6.69
CA GLU A 122 -10.96 -20.39 -6.54
C GLU A 122 -9.67 -20.79 -7.28
N GLY A 123 -9.00 -21.84 -6.79
CA GLY A 123 -7.76 -22.36 -7.38
C GLY A 123 -6.50 -21.60 -7.02
N CYS A 124 -6.58 -20.45 -6.33
CA CYS A 124 -5.40 -19.78 -5.80
C CYS A 124 -5.00 -20.40 -4.44
N ARG A 125 -3.69 -20.54 -4.22
CA ARG A 125 -3.13 -20.97 -2.94
C ARG A 125 -3.31 -19.84 -1.91
N LYS A 126 -4.20 -20.04 -0.95
CA LYS A 126 -4.59 -19.03 0.03
C LYS A 126 -4.42 -19.52 1.47
N THR A 127 -4.02 -18.58 2.33
CA THR A 127 -3.98 -18.74 3.78
C THR A 127 -4.77 -17.60 4.41
N VAL A 128 -5.72 -17.94 5.27
CA VAL A 128 -6.51 -16.92 5.99
C VAL A 128 -5.87 -16.64 7.33
N ILE A 129 -5.76 -15.36 7.67
CA ILE A 129 -5.30 -14.88 8.97
C ILE A 129 -6.38 -14.04 9.62
N ASP A 130 -6.63 -14.27 10.90
CA ASP A 130 -7.57 -13.47 11.70
C ASP A 130 -6.84 -12.31 12.40
N ASP A 131 -7.55 -11.26 12.73
CA ASP A 131 -7.02 -10.17 13.55
C ASP A 131 -6.53 -10.72 14.89
N GLY A 132 -5.34 -10.29 15.30
CA GLY A 132 -4.61 -10.85 16.44
C GLY A 132 -3.86 -12.15 16.15
N GLY A 133 -4.01 -12.70 14.95
CA GLY A 133 -3.28 -13.89 14.49
C GLY A 133 -1.83 -13.61 14.12
N ALA A 134 -1.04 -14.68 14.06
CA ALA A 134 0.34 -14.63 13.59
C ALA A 134 0.67 -15.86 12.73
N LEU A 135 1.51 -15.66 11.72
CA LEU A 135 2.04 -16.68 10.82
C LEU A 135 3.55 -16.51 10.69
N GLU A 136 4.24 -17.60 10.39
CA GLU A 136 5.67 -17.56 10.03
C GLU A 136 5.87 -18.16 8.63
N ARG A 137 6.67 -17.48 7.80
CA ARG A 137 7.06 -17.93 6.44
C ARG A 137 8.52 -17.60 6.18
N ASP A 138 9.33 -18.64 6.03
CA ASP A 138 10.77 -18.51 5.70
C ASP A 138 11.52 -17.56 6.67
N GLY A 139 11.22 -17.63 7.95
CA GLY A 139 11.84 -16.79 8.98
C GLY A 139 11.25 -15.38 9.09
N ILE A 140 10.20 -15.06 8.32
CA ILE A 140 9.43 -13.84 8.43
C ILE A 140 8.19 -14.10 9.28
N VAL A 141 8.01 -13.34 10.35
CA VAL A 141 6.80 -13.39 11.19
C VAL A 141 5.83 -12.29 10.77
N ILE A 142 4.60 -12.67 10.49
CA ILE A 142 3.51 -11.80 10.06
C ILE A 142 2.48 -11.78 11.17
N ARG A 143 2.18 -10.61 11.74
CA ARG A 143 1.13 -10.41 12.74
C ARG A 143 0.05 -9.51 12.17
N ALA A 144 -1.20 -9.96 12.25
CA ALA A 144 -2.35 -9.22 11.79
C ALA A 144 -3.03 -8.48 12.96
N PHE A 145 -3.59 -7.31 12.68
CA PHE A 145 -4.41 -6.56 13.62
C PHE A 145 -5.55 -5.85 12.88
N ALA A 146 -6.66 -5.56 13.60
CA ALA A 146 -7.79 -4.83 13.02
C ALA A 146 -7.35 -3.44 12.51
N GLY A 147 -7.67 -3.14 11.27
CA GLY A 147 -7.36 -1.86 10.63
C GLY A 147 -8.29 -0.72 11.07
N PHE A 148 -8.03 0.47 10.56
CA PHE A 148 -8.70 1.74 10.92
C PHE A 148 -9.39 2.38 9.72
N HIS A 149 -9.89 1.59 8.80
CA HIS A 149 -10.48 2.05 7.55
C HIS A 149 -11.92 2.57 7.69
N TYR A 150 -12.60 2.30 8.78
CA TYR A 150 -13.93 2.85 9.02
C TYR A 150 -13.83 4.33 9.31
N ASP A 151 -14.56 5.12 8.52
CA ASP A 151 -14.73 6.54 8.76
C ASP A 151 -15.71 6.73 9.95
N ALA A 152 -15.22 7.21 11.08
CA ALA A 152 -16.03 7.46 12.26
C ALA A 152 -17.14 8.47 11.94
N GLY A 153 -18.38 8.01 11.97
CA GLY A 153 -19.58 8.82 11.72
C GLY A 153 -20.14 8.74 10.30
N THR A 154 -19.49 8.04 9.39
CA THR A 154 -20.08 7.67 8.09
C THR A 154 -19.98 6.16 7.95
N ALA A 155 -20.99 5.47 7.50
CA ALA A 155 -20.94 4.03 7.22
C ALA A 155 -20.05 3.70 5.98
N LEU A 156 -19.02 4.51 5.74
CA LEU A 156 -18.13 4.40 4.60
C LEU A 156 -16.80 3.81 5.07
N GLY A 157 -16.41 2.78 4.42
CA GLY A 157 -15.24 2.00 4.75
C GLY A 157 -15.57 0.52 4.62
N VAL A 158 -14.55 -0.28 4.69
CA VAL A 158 -14.65 -1.74 4.63
C VAL A 158 -13.81 -2.32 5.76
N PRO A 159 -14.07 -3.57 6.19
CA PRO A 159 -13.15 -4.26 7.07
C PRO A 159 -11.75 -4.26 6.48
N GLU A 160 -10.76 -3.98 7.32
CA GLU A 160 -9.36 -3.89 6.94
C GLU A 160 -8.50 -4.57 8.01
N THR A 161 -7.39 -5.14 7.57
CA THR A 161 -6.37 -5.71 8.45
C THR A 161 -5.03 -5.04 8.17
N GLY A 162 -4.44 -4.49 9.22
CA GLY A 162 -3.06 -4.03 9.22
C GLY A 162 -2.09 -5.15 9.57
N TYR A 163 -0.81 -4.97 9.25
CA TYR A 163 0.22 -5.97 9.48
C TYR A 163 1.45 -5.39 10.15
N LEU A 164 2.00 -6.14 11.11
CA LEU A 164 3.40 -6.03 11.52
C LEU A 164 4.15 -7.22 10.90
N VAL A 165 5.16 -6.92 10.07
CA VAL A 165 6.03 -7.93 9.46
C VAL A 165 7.43 -7.84 10.06
N GLU A 166 7.87 -8.92 10.68
CA GLU A 166 9.17 -9.01 11.37
C GLU A 166 10.14 -9.84 10.51
N THR A 167 11.21 -9.21 10.06
CA THR A 167 12.21 -9.84 9.20
C THR A 167 13.60 -9.57 9.78
N GLY A 168 14.21 -10.52 10.42
CA GLY A 168 15.58 -10.37 10.93
C GLY A 168 15.79 -9.03 11.67
N ALA A 169 16.30 -8.02 10.96
CA ALA A 169 16.61 -6.70 11.52
C ALA A 169 15.42 -5.72 11.48
N HIS A 170 14.40 -5.98 10.64
CA HIS A 170 13.32 -5.02 10.39
C HIS A 170 12.00 -5.43 11.04
N ARG A 171 11.30 -4.45 11.59
CA ARG A 171 9.94 -4.55 12.11
C ARG A 171 9.09 -3.51 11.40
N ILE A 172 8.39 -3.98 10.38
CA ILE A 172 7.68 -3.16 9.39
C ILE A 172 6.20 -3.12 9.76
N LEU A 173 5.70 -1.96 10.16
CA LEU A 173 4.30 -1.74 10.50
C LEU A 173 3.56 -1.10 9.33
N MET A 174 2.46 -1.73 8.92
CA MET A 174 1.61 -1.30 7.80
C MET A 174 0.14 -1.28 8.25
N PRO A 175 -0.38 -0.14 8.69
CA PRO A 175 -1.79 -0.01 9.08
C PRO A 175 -2.75 0.04 7.89
N ALA A 176 -2.24 0.09 6.65
CA ALA A 176 -2.97 0.23 5.39
C ALA A 176 -3.76 1.56 5.27
N ASP A 177 -5.04 1.53 4.85
CA ASP A 177 -5.84 2.73 4.54
C ASP A 177 -6.52 3.32 5.76
N VAL A 178 -5.75 3.89 6.66
CA VAL A 178 -6.32 4.53 7.86
C VAL A 178 -7.22 5.70 7.49
N ARG A 179 -8.43 5.70 8.02
CA ARG A 179 -9.41 6.81 7.93
C ARG A 179 -9.88 7.29 9.29
N ASP A 180 -9.81 6.44 10.30
CA ASP A 180 -10.10 6.80 11.69
C ASP A 180 -8.80 7.00 12.47
N TYR A 181 -8.41 8.24 12.63
CA TYR A 181 -7.25 8.64 13.43
C TYR A 181 -7.58 8.85 14.91
N GLY A 182 -8.83 8.66 15.34
CA GLY A 182 -9.23 8.70 16.75
C GLY A 182 -8.70 7.53 17.57
N GLY A 183 -8.29 6.45 16.90
CA GLY A 183 -7.59 5.32 17.50
C GLY A 183 -6.11 5.55 17.70
N ARG A 184 -5.44 4.52 18.19
CA ARG A 184 -3.97 4.46 18.26
C ARG A 184 -3.51 3.16 17.62
N LEU A 185 -2.37 3.20 16.96
CA LEU A 185 -1.70 1.99 16.52
C LEU A 185 -1.46 1.06 17.72
N PRO A 186 -1.68 -0.25 17.56
CA PRO A 186 -1.43 -1.19 18.65
C PRO A 186 0.05 -1.13 19.07
N ASP A 187 0.29 -1.28 20.36
CA ASP A 187 1.66 -1.41 20.86
C ASP A 187 2.25 -2.73 20.39
N MET A 188 3.04 -2.63 19.35
CA MET A 188 3.77 -3.75 18.74
C MET A 188 5.24 -3.82 19.21
N GLY A 189 5.61 -3.05 20.22
CA GLY A 189 6.99 -2.86 20.64
C GLY A 189 7.77 -1.99 19.65
N ARG A 190 9.06 -2.27 19.49
CA ARG A 190 9.91 -1.51 18.55
C ARG A 190 9.36 -1.59 17.12
N VAL A 191 9.21 -0.46 16.44
CA VAL A 191 8.87 -0.36 15.02
C VAL A 191 10.04 0.32 14.30
N THR A 192 10.68 -0.38 13.37
CA THR A 192 11.78 0.21 12.60
C THR A 192 11.27 1.04 11.43
N HIS A 193 10.18 0.59 10.78
CA HIS A 193 9.61 1.23 9.60
C HIS A 193 8.08 1.25 9.71
N LEU A 194 7.49 2.42 9.58
CA LEU A 194 6.05 2.62 9.45
C LEU A 194 5.72 3.04 8.02
N PHE A 195 4.85 2.30 7.37
CA PHE A 195 4.30 2.63 6.05
C PHE A 195 2.91 3.21 6.23
N MET A 196 2.79 4.52 6.13
CA MET A 196 1.57 5.25 6.39
C MET A 196 0.93 5.68 5.08
N HIS A 197 -0.28 5.20 4.78
CA HIS A 197 -1.09 5.75 3.71
C HIS A 197 -1.62 7.11 4.13
N VAL A 198 -1.45 8.10 3.27
CA VAL A 198 -1.92 9.46 3.56
C VAL A 198 -3.38 9.58 3.12
N TRP A 199 -4.27 9.80 4.09
CA TRP A 199 -5.65 10.17 3.84
C TRP A 199 -6.01 11.44 4.61
N LEU A 200 -6.41 12.50 3.90
CA LEU A 200 -6.64 13.82 4.45
C LEU A 200 -8.12 14.22 4.41
N GLY A 201 -8.99 13.24 4.54
CA GLY A 201 -10.42 13.44 4.53
C GLY A 201 -11.03 13.37 3.12
N ARG A 202 -12.37 13.41 3.06
CA ARG A 202 -13.14 13.31 1.82
C ARG A 202 -13.33 14.63 1.10
N ALA A 203 -12.83 15.71 1.66
CA ALA A 203 -12.86 16.97 0.97
C ALA A 203 -12.17 16.81 -0.38
N ASN A 204 -12.76 17.39 -1.40
CA ASN A 204 -12.19 17.50 -2.72
C ASN A 204 -10.67 17.73 -2.64
N ALA A 205 -9.90 16.74 -3.01
CA ALA A 205 -8.44 16.73 -2.86
C ALA A 205 -7.74 17.91 -3.54
N LEU A 206 -8.39 18.57 -4.48
CA LEU A 206 -7.92 19.78 -5.17
C LEU A 206 -8.35 21.08 -4.48
N ASN A 207 -9.39 21.07 -3.65
CA ASN A 207 -9.95 22.24 -2.99
C ASN A 207 -9.71 22.15 -1.47
N TYR A 208 -8.54 22.51 -1.03
CA TYR A 208 -8.19 22.68 0.36
C TYR A 208 -9.07 23.69 1.12
N PRO A 209 -9.25 23.52 2.40
CA PRO A 209 -8.36 22.87 3.38
C PRO A 209 -8.80 21.47 3.80
N CYS A 210 -7.82 20.60 4.08
CA CYS A 210 -8.02 19.31 4.72
C CYS A 210 -8.36 19.43 6.23
N GLY A 211 -8.65 20.60 6.72
CA GLY A 211 -8.85 20.82 8.15
C GLY A 211 -7.63 20.42 8.98
N ASP A 212 -7.87 19.68 10.07
CA ASP A 212 -6.86 19.19 11.00
C ASP A 212 -6.33 17.77 10.67
N TYR A 213 -6.74 17.20 9.53
CA TYR A 213 -6.30 15.85 9.12
C TYR A 213 -4.77 15.66 9.06
N PRO A 214 -3.96 16.61 8.56
CA PRO A 214 -2.51 16.46 8.60
C PRO A 214 -1.98 16.26 10.02
N ASP A 215 -2.56 16.97 10.97
CA ASP A 215 -2.22 16.86 12.40
C ASP A 215 -2.62 15.52 12.99
N GLN A 216 -3.80 15.01 12.62
CA GLN A 216 -4.29 13.69 13.04
C GLN A 216 -3.43 12.56 12.45
N VAL A 217 -3.04 12.65 11.17
CA VAL A 217 -2.09 11.71 10.55
C VAL A 217 -0.77 11.68 11.34
N ALA A 218 -0.25 12.86 11.70
CA ALA A 218 1.01 12.96 12.43
C ALA A 218 0.90 12.34 13.84
N GLU A 219 -0.15 12.64 14.59
CA GLU A 219 -0.39 12.06 15.92
C GLU A 219 -0.52 10.54 15.87
N PHE A 220 -1.30 10.05 14.90
CA PHE A 220 -1.51 8.62 14.71
C PHE A 220 -0.21 7.90 14.36
N ALA A 221 0.56 8.41 13.40
CA ALA A 221 1.82 7.81 12.99
C ALA A 221 2.86 7.80 14.12
N LEU A 222 3.00 8.90 14.86
CA LEU A 222 3.93 9.00 15.97
C LEU A 222 3.52 8.15 17.19
N SER A 223 2.25 7.71 17.28
CA SER A 223 1.80 6.86 18.38
C SER A 223 2.48 5.49 18.43
N ALA A 224 3.05 5.02 17.31
CA ALA A 224 3.83 3.77 17.21
C ALA A 224 5.32 3.95 17.52
N HIS A 225 5.79 5.17 17.76
CA HIS A 225 7.22 5.49 17.97
C HIS A 225 8.16 4.86 16.93
N PRO A 226 7.88 5.01 15.62
CA PRO A 226 8.67 4.39 14.57
C PRO A 226 10.03 5.09 14.41
N GLU A 227 11.06 4.31 14.01
CA GLU A 227 12.37 4.89 13.71
C GLU A 227 12.35 5.64 12.37
N LYS A 228 11.52 5.16 11.41
CA LYS A 228 11.34 5.79 10.11
C LYS A 228 9.90 5.70 9.63
N ILE A 229 9.42 6.77 9.00
CA ILE A 229 8.08 6.86 8.42
C ILE A 229 8.16 7.02 6.91
N TYR A 230 7.42 6.20 6.18
CA TYR A 230 7.19 6.35 4.75
C TYR A 230 5.74 6.77 4.52
N LEU A 231 5.53 7.98 3.99
CA LEU A 231 4.23 8.47 3.55
C LEU A 231 3.98 7.98 2.12
N THR A 232 2.93 7.22 1.96
CA THR A 232 2.64 6.47 0.73
C THR A 232 1.20 6.65 0.30
N HIS A 233 0.78 5.97 -0.79
CA HIS A 233 -0.55 6.07 -1.37
C HIS A 233 -0.86 7.49 -1.90
N LEU A 234 0.15 8.14 -2.46
CA LEU A 234 0.10 9.55 -2.88
C LEU A 234 -0.18 9.73 -4.38
N MET A 235 -0.27 8.66 -5.13
CA MET A 235 -0.67 8.68 -6.53
C MET A 235 -1.38 7.39 -6.89
N GLU A 236 -2.66 7.49 -7.15
CA GLU A 236 -3.41 6.41 -7.77
C GLU A 236 -3.77 6.79 -9.19
N ALA A 237 -3.36 5.96 -10.12
CA ALA A 237 -3.85 6.08 -11.47
C ALA A 237 -5.35 5.79 -11.49
N ALA A 238 -6.10 6.58 -12.23
CA ALA A 238 -7.54 6.43 -12.44
C ALA A 238 -8.46 6.82 -11.26
N ARG A 239 -7.97 7.39 -10.17
CA ARG A 239 -8.85 8.09 -9.23
C ARG A 239 -9.45 9.35 -9.88
N ASP A 240 -10.66 9.74 -9.46
CA ASP A 240 -11.25 11.02 -9.85
C ASP A 240 -10.27 12.14 -9.47
N ALA A 241 -9.99 13.06 -10.40
CA ALA A 241 -9.06 14.16 -10.13
C ALA A 241 -9.47 15.03 -8.92
N ARG A 242 -10.75 14.98 -8.53
CA ARG A 242 -11.30 15.65 -7.36
C ARG A 242 -11.01 14.93 -6.04
N ASP A 243 -10.56 13.67 -6.09
CA ASP A 243 -10.33 12.81 -4.93
C ASP A 243 -8.91 12.21 -4.93
N LEU A 244 -8.02 12.82 -5.68
CA LEU A 244 -6.64 12.35 -5.84
C LEU A 244 -5.72 13.01 -4.83
N TRP A 245 -5.14 12.20 -3.94
CA TRP A 245 -4.05 12.61 -3.09
C TRP A 245 -2.73 12.60 -3.87
N THR A 246 -1.90 13.63 -3.69
CA THR A 246 -0.64 13.82 -4.42
C THR A 246 0.52 14.02 -3.44
N TYR A 247 1.73 14.08 -3.96
CA TYR A 247 2.93 14.42 -3.16
C TYR A 247 2.82 15.80 -2.48
N ALA A 248 2.07 16.75 -3.07
CA ALA A 248 1.82 18.04 -2.40
C ALA A 248 0.98 17.86 -1.13
N HIS A 249 0.02 16.92 -1.14
CA HIS A 249 -0.78 16.58 0.04
C HIS A 249 0.05 15.79 1.07
N GLY A 250 0.90 14.88 0.61
CA GLY A 250 1.86 14.20 1.47
C GLY A 250 2.81 15.17 2.18
N GLY A 251 3.15 16.28 1.51
CA GLY A 251 3.93 17.38 2.09
C GLY A 251 3.28 17.98 3.33
N LEU A 252 1.96 18.13 3.36
CA LEU A 252 1.25 18.65 4.55
C LEU A 252 1.34 17.68 5.74
N ALA A 253 1.21 16.38 5.50
CA ALA A 253 1.39 15.38 6.54
C ALA A 253 2.85 15.35 7.04
N MET A 254 3.81 15.50 6.14
CA MET A 254 5.23 15.61 6.49
C MET A 254 5.50 16.84 7.35
N ASP A 255 5.00 18.01 6.97
CA ASP A 255 5.15 19.24 7.72
C ASP A 255 4.55 19.12 9.13
N ALA A 256 3.39 18.47 9.25
CA ALA A 256 2.76 18.22 10.55
C ALA A 256 3.57 17.25 11.43
N LEU A 257 4.17 16.21 10.84
CA LEU A 257 5.08 15.29 11.54
C LEU A 257 6.32 16.03 12.07
N LEU A 258 6.99 16.80 11.22
CA LEU A 258 8.20 17.54 11.56
C LEU A 258 7.93 18.68 12.55
N ALA A 259 6.74 19.26 12.55
CA ALA A 259 6.34 20.25 13.54
C ALA A 259 6.20 19.65 14.95
N ARG A 260 5.80 18.35 15.05
CA ARG A 260 5.66 17.63 16.32
C ARG A 260 6.96 16.99 16.79
N ASP A 261 7.69 16.42 15.86
CA ASP A 261 8.99 15.80 16.10
C ASP A 261 9.98 16.20 14.99
N PRO A 262 10.77 17.25 15.19
CA PRO A 262 11.77 17.70 14.23
C PRO A 262 12.87 16.68 13.92
N ALA A 263 13.03 15.65 14.75
CA ALA A 263 14.00 14.57 14.55
C ALA A 263 13.42 13.37 13.80
N CYS A 264 12.12 13.41 13.46
CA CYS A 264 11.44 12.34 12.76
C CYS A 264 12.08 12.07 11.38
N ASP A 265 12.51 10.82 11.13
CA ASP A 265 12.94 10.39 9.80
C ASP A 265 11.70 10.04 8.96
N VAL A 266 11.24 10.98 8.15
CA VAL A 266 10.07 10.85 7.29
C VAL A 266 10.41 11.09 5.83
N SER A 267 9.84 10.28 4.94
CA SER A 267 10.05 10.40 3.51
C SER A 267 8.83 9.99 2.68
N MET A 268 8.79 10.43 1.43
CA MET A 268 7.76 10.10 0.43
C MET A 268 8.41 9.36 -0.74
N PRO A 269 8.47 8.03 -0.71
CA PRO A 269 9.11 7.25 -1.77
C PRO A 269 8.35 7.37 -3.10
N LEU A 270 9.08 7.31 -4.20
CA LEU A 270 8.52 7.34 -5.54
C LEU A 270 8.29 5.92 -6.07
N PRO A 271 7.19 5.67 -6.82
CA PRO A 271 6.92 4.37 -7.43
C PRO A 271 8.11 3.86 -8.27
N GLY A 272 8.41 2.59 -8.16
CA GLY A 272 9.49 1.91 -8.86
C GLY A 272 10.91 2.21 -8.35
N LYS A 273 11.10 3.23 -7.53
CA LYS A 273 12.45 3.57 -7.04
C LYS A 273 12.82 2.69 -5.85
N THR A 274 14.03 2.14 -5.91
CA THR A 274 14.59 1.34 -4.81
C THR A 274 14.73 2.19 -3.55
N GLN A 275 14.10 1.74 -2.47
CA GLN A 275 14.25 2.31 -1.13
C GLN A 275 14.91 1.25 -0.26
N ARG A 276 15.97 1.62 0.46
CA ARG A 276 16.59 0.74 1.46
C ARG A 276 15.83 0.83 2.78
N LEU A 277 15.65 -0.31 3.40
CA LEU A 277 15.09 -0.44 4.76
C LEU A 277 16.14 -0.10 5.82
#